data_7846383b2933fc097f5bc80a9e8cc572
#
_entry.id   7846383b2933fc097f5bc80a9e8cc572
#
_cell.length_a   1.000
_cell.length_b   1.000
_cell.length_c   1.000
_cell.angle_alpha   90.00
_cell.angle_beta   90.00
_cell.angle_gamma   90.00
#
_symmetry.space_group_name_H-M   'P 1'
#
loop_
_entity.id
_entity.type
_entity.pdbx_description
1 polymer ?
#
loop_
_entity_poly.entity_id
_entity_poly.type
_entity_poly.pdbx_seq_one_letter_code
_entity_poly.pdbx_strand_id
1 'polypeptide(L)'
;MLVIMFVFRTATSAYEFGYRVFADEPVSQSGGRTITVGVAEDADINGVAQMLEEKGLIEDARLFCVQELLSGYHDKILPGIYDLNTSMTAEEMLAVMSTPVTAGDNTPTDGDPEEMGEETEEYYEEGSIEEGAEGMVTE
;
A
#
# COMPACT_ATOMS: atom_id res chain seq x y z
N MET A 1 -16.11 27.43 -35.59
CA MET A 1 -14.77 27.58 -34.98
C MET A 1 -14.77 27.29 -33.49
N LEU A 2 -15.64 27.89 -32.66
CA LEU A 2 -15.67 27.67 -31.20
C LEU A 2 -15.92 26.20 -30.79
N VAL A 3 -16.83 25.50 -31.47
CA VAL A 3 -17.14 24.10 -31.21
C VAL A 3 -15.95 23.17 -31.45
N ILE A 4 -15.24 23.40 -32.54
CA ILE A 4 -14.03 22.63 -32.89
C ILE A 4 -12.93 22.85 -31.86
N MET A 5 -12.74 24.11 -31.43
CA MET A 5 -11.77 24.45 -30.39
C MET A 5 -12.13 23.84 -29.05
N PHE A 6 -13.42 23.81 -28.69
CA PHE A 6 -13.92 23.16 -27.47
C PHE A 6 -13.71 21.63 -27.49
N VAL A 7 -14.06 20.97 -28.60
CA VAL A 7 -13.83 19.53 -28.78
C VAL A 7 -12.35 19.19 -28.72
N PHE A 8 -11.50 20.02 -29.36
CA PHE A 8 -10.06 19.77 -29.32
C PHE A 8 -9.47 19.92 -27.91
N ARG A 9 -9.90 20.92 -27.15
CA ARG A 9 -9.47 21.10 -25.76
C ARG A 9 -9.93 19.97 -24.84
N THR A 10 -11.16 19.49 -25.00
CA THR A 10 -11.67 18.34 -24.23
C THR A 10 -10.96 17.05 -24.59
N ALA A 11 -10.66 16.82 -25.86
CA ALA A 11 -9.94 15.64 -26.31
C ALA A 11 -8.49 15.61 -25.80
N THR A 12 -7.78 16.74 -25.80
CA THR A 12 -6.42 16.81 -25.26
C THR A 12 -6.37 16.60 -23.75
N SER A 13 -7.32 17.18 -22.99
CA SER A 13 -7.41 16.98 -21.55
C SER A 13 -7.74 15.53 -21.18
N ALA A 14 -8.62 14.89 -21.94
CA ALA A 14 -8.93 13.47 -21.74
C ALA A 14 -7.73 12.55 -22.04
N TYR A 15 -6.95 12.89 -23.06
CA TYR A 15 -5.75 12.16 -23.42
C TYR A 15 -4.66 12.29 -22.35
N GLU A 16 -4.39 13.51 -21.87
CA GLU A 16 -3.42 13.74 -20.79
C GLU A 16 -3.80 13.02 -19.51
N PHE A 17 -5.09 13.07 -19.13
CA PHE A 17 -5.59 12.36 -17.96
C PHE A 17 -5.41 10.82 -18.11
N GLY A 18 -5.82 10.28 -19.27
CA GLY A 18 -5.65 8.85 -19.55
C GLY A 18 -4.19 8.41 -19.55
N TYR A 19 -3.26 9.24 -20.08
CA TYR A 19 -1.84 8.95 -20.04
C TYR A 19 -1.30 8.92 -18.61
N ARG A 20 -1.68 9.89 -17.75
CA ARG A 20 -1.25 9.95 -16.34
C ARG A 20 -1.74 8.78 -15.50
N VAL A 21 -2.89 8.18 -15.84
CA VAL A 21 -3.39 6.98 -15.14
C VAL A 21 -2.41 5.81 -15.28
N PHE A 22 -1.76 5.69 -16.44
CA PHE A 22 -0.82 4.60 -16.74
C PHE A 22 0.65 5.00 -16.59
N ALA A 23 0.95 6.28 -16.42
CA ALA A 23 2.33 6.77 -16.32
C ALA A 23 2.93 6.63 -14.92
N ASP A 24 2.12 6.39 -13.91
CA ASP A 24 2.46 6.15 -12.50
C ASP A 24 3.75 6.87 -12.01
N GLU A 25 3.74 8.20 -12.11
CA GLU A 25 4.89 9.02 -11.72
C GLU A 25 4.79 9.43 -10.25
N PRO A 26 5.85 9.22 -9.44
CA PRO A 26 5.89 9.69 -8.06
C PRO A 26 6.02 11.23 -7.99
N VAL A 27 5.53 11.81 -6.91
CA VAL A 27 5.63 13.27 -6.66
C VAL A 27 7.09 13.73 -6.60
N SER A 28 7.98 12.89 -6.07
CA SER A 28 9.41 13.18 -5.98
C SER A 28 10.23 12.11 -6.69
N GLN A 29 10.98 12.48 -7.73
CA GLN A 29 11.84 11.54 -8.48
C GLN A 29 13.12 11.14 -7.74
N SER A 30 13.50 11.84 -6.68
CA SER A 30 14.67 11.49 -5.86
C SER A 30 14.58 12.12 -4.46
N GLY A 31 15.02 11.40 -3.45
CA GLY A 31 15.11 11.91 -2.09
C GLY A 31 13.77 12.23 -1.44
N GLY A 32 12.76 11.45 -1.70
CA GLY A 32 11.40 11.62 -1.18
C GLY A 32 11.34 11.72 0.35
N ARG A 33 10.26 12.30 0.84
CA ARG A 33 9.98 12.48 2.27
C ARG A 33 9.01 11.39 2.73
N THR A 34 9.35 10.71 3.82
CA THR A 34 8.45 9.75 4.46
C THR A 34 7.40 10.48 5.29
N ILE A 35 6.15 10.12 5.13
CA ILE A 35 5.00 10.70 5.81
C ILE A 35 4.16 9.55 6.37
N THR A 36 3.90 9.59 7.67
CA THR A 36 3.01 8.64 8.32
C THR A 36 1.55 9.01 8.07
N VAL A 37 0.78 8.06 7.60
CA VAL A 37 -0.66 8.19 7.33
C VAL A 37 -1.46 7.14 8.10
N GLY A 38 -2.64 7.53 8.57
CA GLY A 38 -3.58 6.61 9.23
C GLY A 38 -4.81 6.40 8.36
N VAL A 39 -5.13 5.14 8.09
CA VAL A 39 -6.35 4.72 7.39
C VAL A 39 -7.32 4.15 8.42
N ALA A 40 -8.49 4.77 8.56
CA ALA A 40 -9.52 4.30 9.49
C ALA A 40 -10.27 3.07 8.92
N GLU A 41 -10.92 2.30 9.79
CA GLU A 41 -11.68 1.11 9.38
C GLU A 41 -12.88 1.42 8.46
N ASP A 42 -13.41 2.62 8.56
CA ASP A 42 -14.54 3.10 7.77
C ASP A 42 -14.13 4.07 6.66
N ALA A 43 -12.82 4.22 6.40
CA ALA A 43 -12.32 5.11 5.36
C ALA A 43 -12.67 4.56 3.96
N ASP A 44 -13.34 5.39 3.17
CA ASP A 44 -13.53 5.11 1.75
C ASP A 44 -12.31 5.56 0.93
N ILE A 45 -12.19 5.04 -0.28
CA ILE A 45 -11.06 5.38 -1.18
C ILE A 45 -10.95 6.88 -1.45
N ASN A 46 -12.06 7.60 -1.54
CA ASN A 46 -12.04 9.04 -1.76
C ASN A 46 -11.44 9.78 -0.57
N GLY A 47 -11.79 9.38 0.64
CA GLY A 47 -11.22 9.94 1.88
C GLY A 47 -9.74 9.67 2.00
N VAL A 48 -9.30 8.46 1.69
CA VAL A 48 -7.88 8.08 1.65
C VAL A 48 -7.15 8.92 0.60
N ALA A 49 -7.67 9.02 -0.61
CA ALA A 49 -7.05 9.79 -1.69
C ALA A 49 -6.92 11.29 -1.35
N GLN A 50 -7.95 11.90 -0.77
CA GLN A 50 -7.90 13.29 -0.32
C GLN A 50 -6.85 13.50 0.78
N MET A 51 -6.76 12.60 1.74
CA MET A 51 -5.74 12.66 2.78
C MET A 51 -4.33 12.55 2.20
N LEU A 52 -4.10 11.67 1.23
CA LEU A 52 -2.79 11.53 0.56
C LEU A 52 -2.43 12.78 -0.24
N GLU A 53 -3.40 13.40 -0.93
CA GLU A 53 -3.22 14.67 -1.65
C GLU A 53 -2.90 15.82 -0.69
N GLU A 54 -3.64 15.99 0.40
CA GLU A 54 -3.41 17.00 1.43
C GLU A 54 -2.02 16.89 2.07
N LYS A 55 -1.53 15.66 2.23
CA LYS A 55 -0.19 15.38 2.75
C LYS A 55 0.92 15.51 1.69
N GLY A 56 0.56 15.69 0.42
CA GLY A 56 1.50 15.83 -0.69
C GLY A 56 2.18 14.53 -1.09
N LEU A 57 1.56 13.40 -0.82
CA LEU A 57 2.01 12.08 -1.27
C LEU A 57 1.60 11.79 -2.71
N ILE A 58 0.48 12.35 -3.13
CA ILE A 58 -0.02 12.30 -4.51
C ILE A 58 -0.39 13.70 -5.00
N GLU A 59 -0.48 13.89 -6.32
CA GLU A 59 -0.81 15.18 -6.92
C GLU A 59 -2.32 15.40 -7.12
N ASP A 60 -3.08 14.33 -7.31
CA ASP A 60 -4.51 14.39 -7.66
C ASP A 60 -5.24 13.17 -7.10
N ALA A 61 -6.15 13.44 -6.14
CA ALA A 61 -6.96 12.42 -5.50
C ALA A 61 -7.85 11.64 -6.47
N ARG A 62 -8.37 12.31 -7.53
CA ARG A 62 -9.22 11.65 -8.52
C ARG A 62 -8.43 10.67 -9.39
N LEU A 63 -7.21 11.07 -9.75
CA LEU A 63 -6.30 10.21 -10.49
C LEU A 63 -5.99 8.95 -9.68
N PHE A 64 -5.68 9.11 -8.39
CA PHE A 64 -5.41 8.00 -7.48
C PHE A 64 -6.60 7.03 -7.37
N CYS A 65 -7.84 7.56 -7.24
CA CYS A 65 -9.04 6.71 -7.22
C CYS A 65 -9.21 5.89 -8.51
N VAL A 66 -8.87 6.45 -9.67
CA VAL A 66 -8.93 5.73 -10.96
C VAL A 66 -7.82 4.68 -11.03
N GLN A 67 -6.62 5.00 -10.57
CA GLN A 67 -5.51 4.05 -10.51
C GLN A 67 -5.84 2.89 -9.57
N GLU A 68 -6.40 3.17 -8.39
CA GLU A 68 -6.87 2.14 -7.45
C GLU A 68 -7.92 1.23 -8.11
N LEU A 69 -8.94 1.81 -8.74
CA LEU A 69 -10.00 1.07 -9.42
C LEU A 69 -9.48 0.13 -10.53
N LEU A 70 -8.42 0.55 -11.24
CA LEU A 70 -7.82 -0.21 -12.34
C LEU A 70 -6.69 -1.15 -11.88
N SER A 71 -6.22 -0.99 -10.64
CA SER A 71 -5.15 -1.80 -10.07
C SER A 71 -5.65 -3.17 -9.58
N GLY A 72 -4.73 -4.06 -9.30
CA GLY A 72 -5.02 -5.31 -8.60
C GLY A 72 -5.38 -5.15 -7.12
N TYR A 73 -5.33 -3.91 -6.60
CA TYR A 73 -5.54 -3.56 -5.18
C TYR A 73 -6.92 -2.95 -4.89
N HIS A 74 -7.82 -2.95 -5.88
CA HIS A 74 -9.18 -2.43 -5.72
C HIS A 74 -9.90 -3.09 -4.53
N ASP A 75 -10.46 -2.26 -3.64
CA ASP A 75 -11.12 -2.66 -2.39
C ASP A 75 -10.24 -3.48 -1.41
N LYS A 76 -8.92 -3.43 -1.55
CA LYS A 76 -8.00 -4.19 -0.69
C LYS A 76 -7.25 -3.34 0.33
N ILE A 77 -7.45 -2.04 0.35
CA ILE A 77 -6.82 -1.15 1.33
C ILE A 77 -7.29 -1.52 2.73
N LEU A 78 -6.33 -1.79 3.61
CA LEU A 78 -6.59 -2.18 4.99
C LEU A 78 -6.48 -0.99 5.94
N PRO A 79 -7.27 -0.95 7.02
CA PRO A 79 -7.09 0.04 8.07
C PRO A 79 -5.75 -0.16 8.79
N GLY A 80 -5.10 0.94 9.13
CA GLY A 80 -3.81 0.88 9.80
C GLY A 80 -3.03 2.17 9.71
N ILE A 81 -1.80 2.14 10.21
CA ILE A 81 -0.84 3.24 10.13
C ILE A 81 0.28 2.81 9.18
N TYR A 82 0.55 3.63 8.19
CA TYR A 82 1.52 3.35 7.13
C TYR A 82 2.51 4.48 6.99
N ASP A 83 3.77 4.14 6.75
CA ASP A 83 4.80 5.10 6.39
C ASP A 83 4.98 5.08 4.87
N LEU A 84 4.50 6.13 4.21
CA LEU A 84 4.57 6.30 2.76
C LEU A 84 5.60 7.37 2.40
N ASN A 85 6.22 7.22 1.25
CA ASN A 85 7.24 8.16 0.78
C ASN A 85 6.76 8.89 -0.49
N THR A 86 7.10 10.17 -0.60
CA THR A 86 6.74 10.98 -1.79
C THR A 86 7.47 10.55 -3.07
N SER A 87 8.44 9.65 -2.97
CA SER A 87 9.09 8.99 -4.12
C SER A 87 8.45 7.67 -4.52
N MET A 88 7.43 7.21 -3.77
CA MET A 88 6.64 6.04 -4.14
C MET A 88 5.63 6.40 -5.22
N THR A 89 5.37 5.46 -6.11
CA THR A 89 4.28 5.56 -7.07
C THR A 89 2.93 5.27 -6.40
N ALA A 90 1.83 5.60 -7.05
CA ALA A 90 0.50 5.29 -6.53
C ALA A 90 0.30 3.77 -6.35
N GLU A 91 0.81 2.97 -7.28
CA GLU A 91 0.74 1.51 -7.20
C GLU A 91 1.53 0.96 -6.00
N GLU A 92 2.73 1.47 -5.75
CA GLU A 92 3.53 1.10 -4.57
C GLU A 92 2.85 1.47 -3.26
N MET A 93 2.22 2.66 -3.19
CA MET A 93 1.43 3.07 -2.02
C MET A 93 0.22 2.16 -1.80
N LEU A 94 -0.49 1.79 -2.87
CA LEU A 94 -1.61 0.85 -2.83
C LEU A 94 -1.16 -0.54 -2.34
N ALA A 95 -0.02 -1.03 -2.82
CA ALA A 95 0.55 -2.31 -2.40
C ALA A 95 0.85 -2.31 -0.89
N VAL A 96 1.50 -1.24 -0.38
CA VAL A 96 1.80 -1.10 1.05
C VAL A 96 0.52 -1.08 1.89
N MET A 97 -0.49 -0.29 1.49
CA MET A 97 -1.75 -0.17 2.23
C MET A 97 -2.67 -1.40 2.10
N SER A 98 -2.42 -2.26 1.12
CA SER A 98 -3.19 -3.50 0.91
C SER A 98 -2.54 -4.73 1.53
N THR A 99 -1.32 -4.59 2.06
CA THR A 99 -0.61 -5.67 2.75
C THR A 99 -0.87 -5.59 4.25
N PRO A 100 -1.23 -6.69 4.91
CA PRO A 100 -1.39 -6.70 6.36
C PRO A 100 -0.10 -6.25 7.04
N VAL A 101 -0.17 -5.20 7.84
CA VAL A 101 0.98 -4.71 8.61
C VAL A 101 1.25 -5.70 9.73
N THR A 102 2.17 -6.62 9.51
CA THR A 102 2.81 -7.33 10.62
C THR A 102 3.73 -6.32 11.30
N ALA A 103 3.40 -5.97 12.55
CA ALA A 103 4.16 -4.99 13.31
C ALA A 103 5.65 -5.40 13.36
N GLY A 104 6.48 -4.76 12.55
CA GLY A 104 7.92 -4.94 12.63
C GLY A 104 8.74 -4.87 11.33
N ASP A 105 8.16 -4.80 10.15
CA ASP A 105 8.98 -4.75 8.94
C ASP A 105 8.46 -3.72 7.93
N ASN A 106 9.05 -2.52 7.99
CA ASN A 106 8.87 -1.45 7.00
C ASN A 106 10.07 -1.41 6.04
N THR A 107 10.45 -2.54 5.48
CA THR A 107 11.38 -2.53 4.35
C THR A 107 10.58 -2.45 3.05
N PRO A 108 10.83 -1.45 2.19
CA PRO A 108 10.31 -1.49 0.83
C PRO A 108 10.94 -2.71 0.14
N THR A 109 10.14 -3.72 -0.06
CA THR A 109 10.54 -4.88 -0.85
C THR A 109 10.45 -4.46 -2.31
N ASP A 110 11.61 -4.29 -2.94
CA ASP A 110 11.73 -4.42 -4.38
C ASP A 110 11.35 -5.88 -4.71
N GLY A 111 10.06 -6.14 -4.80
CA GLY A 111 9.49 -7.46 -5.02
C GLY A 111 9.21 -7.69 -6.49
N ASP A 112 10.15 -8.36 -7.14
CA ASP A 112 9.87 -9.13 -8.34
C ASP A 112 8.71 -10.11 -8.05
N PRO A 113 7.64 -10.19 -8.86
CA PRO A 113 6.45 -11.00 -8.56
C PRO A 113 6.57 -12.49 -8.87
N GLU A 114 7.77 -13.03 -8.93
CA GLU A 114 7.96 -14.46 -9.19
C GLU A 114 8.75 -15.15 -8.07
N GLU A 115 8.10 -15.42 -6.96
CA GLU A 115 8.32 -16.63 -6.14
C GLU A 115 7.30 -16.71 -5.02
N MET A 116 6.10 -17.16 -5.37
CA MET A 116 5.23 -17.84 -4.44
C MET A 116 5.49 -19.34 -4.60
N GLY A 117 6.57 -19.79 -4.04
CA GLY A 117 6.87 -21.20 -3.85
C GLY A 117 6.65 -21.53 -2.39
N GLU A 118 5.62 -22.34 -2.16
CA GLU A 118 5.42 -23.26 -1.08
C GLU A 118 6.65 -23.49 -0.18
N GLU A 119 6.47 -23.24 1.11
CA GLU A 119 6.80 -24.24 2.14
C GLU A 119 6.27 -23.76 3.48
N THR A 120 5.08 -24.24 3.79
CA THR A 120 4.59 -24.42 5.14
C THR A 120 5.18 -25.73 5.65
N GLU A 121 6.14 -25.67 6.50
CA GLU A 121 6.50 -26.76 7.42
C GLU A 121 6.56 -26.12 8.80
N GLU A 122 5.50 -26.13 9.49
CA GLU A 122 5.12 -26.90 10.66
C GLU A 122 6.32 -27.41 11.48
N TYR A 123 6.70 -26.66 12.53
CA TYR A 123 7.44 -27.17 13.64
C TYR A 123 6.77 -26.79 14.95
N TYR A 124 5.87 -27.70 15.36
CA TYR A 124 5.51 -27.81 16.76
C TYR A 124 6.40 -28.87 17.35
N GLU A 125 7.50 -28.53 17.97
CA GLU A 125 8.13 -29.43 18.89
C GLU A 125 7.50 -29.29 20.28
N GLU A 126 6.72 -30.28 20.60
CA GLU A 126 6.36 -30.66 21.98
C GLU A 126 7.64 -30.87 22.79
N GLY A 127 8.00 -29.89 23.58
CA GLY A 127 8.92 -30.07 24.69
C GLY A 127 8.21 -30.72 25.84
N SER A 128 8.32 -32.03 25.93
CA SER A 128 7.91 -32.85 27.06
C SER A 128 8.51 -32.35 28.36
N ILE A 129 7.62 -32.01 29.26
CA ILE A 129 7.88 -31.82 30.67
C ILE A 129 8.20 -33.19 31.27
N GLU A 130 9.43 -33.42 31.63
CA GLU A 130 9.74 -34.49 32.56
C GLU A 130 9.69 -33.97 34.00
N GLU A 131 8.70 -34.45 34.66
CA GLU A 131 8.56 -34.57 36.09
C GLU A 131 9.80 -35.21 36.70
N GLY A 132 10.42 -34.52 37.60
CA GLY A 132 11.38 -35.08 38.52
C GLY A 132 10.94 -34.75 39.94
N ALA A 133 9.97 -35.48 40.39
CA ALA A 133 9.71 -35.60 41.80
C ALA A 133 10.68 -36.62 42.37
N GLU A 134 11.15 -36.40 43.56
CA GLU A 134 11.56 -37.28 44.61
C GLU A 134 12.74 -36.65 45.33
N GLY A 135 12.68 -36.56 46.54
CA GLY A 135 12.38 -37.35 47.62
C GLY A 135 12.94 -36.71 48.84
N MET A 136 12.16 -36.91 49.84
CA MET A 136 12.54 -37.74 50.96
C MET A 136 13.49 -37.10 51.96
N VAL A 137 12.92 -36.71 53.04
CA VAL A 137 12.62 -37.47 54.24
C VAL A 137 13.80 -37.65 55.18
N THR A 138 13.47 -37.41 56.43
CA THR A 138 13.97 -37.96 57.71
C THR A 138 15.07 -37.15 58.36
N GLU A 139 14.96 -36.79 59.49
CA GLU A 139 14.63 -37.08 60.88
C GLU A 139 14.77 -35.85 61.72
#